data_2065e2765b1c6bc8cf4ae225af524ad4
#
_entry.id   2065e2765b1c6bc8cf4ae225af524ad4
#
_cell.length_a   1.000
_cell.length_b   1.000
_cell.length_c   1.000
_cell.angle_alpha   90.00
_cell.angle_beta   90.00
_cell.angle_gamma   90.00
#
_symmetry.space_group_name_H-M   'P 1'
#
loop_
_entity.id
_entity.type
_entity.pdbx_description
1 polymer ?
#
loop_
_entity_poly.entity_id
_entity_poly.type
_entity_poly.pdbx_seq_one_letter_code
_entity_poly.pdbx_strand_id
1 'polypeptide(L)'
;EEIFEAADDVGLDALTFLNVLDELETSEPAEYVFERIRQRLEHAVEREQEERHAARTKESINLAEYPASFEVASRMRRRFIALLGPTNSGKTHKAMEALAKAKSGVYLAPLRLLALENYERLLNVEHEGEDLKVSLITGEERRVVEGATHVASTVEMLDARTPVEVAVIDEIQMLADRDRGAAWTAAVCGAPANVVYLVGAPEARRAIEALADRLECELEVHVLKRKAPLSMEPSAVRKLRNLQ
;
A
#
# COMPACT_ATOMS: atom_id res chain seq x y z
N GLU A 1 25.77 -29.38 20.44
CA GLU A 1 25.02 -30.51 19.88
C GLU A 1 23.67 -30.04 19.35
N GLU A 2 22.78 -29.47 20.17
CA GLU A 2 21.44 -29.00 19.76
C GLU A 2 21.44 -28.01 18.56
N ILE A 3 22.43 -27.12 18.46
CA ILE A 3 22.54 -26.15 17.38
C ILE A 3 23.00 -26.81 16.08
N PHE A 4 23.88 -27.83 16.18
CA PHE A 4 24.33 -28.60 15.04
C PHE A 4 23.20 -29.50 14.50
N GLU A 5 22.39 -30.11 15.37
CA GLU A 5 21.20 -30.85 14.98
C GLU A 5 20.17 -29.93 14.30
N ALA A 6 19.94 -28.74 14.84
CA ALA A 6 19.05 -27.75 14.24
C ALA A 6 19.56 -27.27 12.86
N ALA A 7 20.86 -27.09 12.68
CA ALA A 7 21.48 -26.71 11.41
C ALA A 7 21.36 -27.82 10.36
N ASP A 8 21.48 -29.07 10.75
CA ASP A 8 21.34 -30.25 9.89
C ASP A 8 19.87 -30.46 9.48
N ASP A 9 18.94 -30.32 10.42
CA ASP A 9 17.48 -30.37 10.16
C ASP A 9 17.00 -29.30 9.17
N VAL A 10 17.64 -28.15 9.20
CA VAL A 10 17.36 -27.03 8.27
C VAL A 10 18.14 -27.19 6.95
N GLY A 11 19.12 -28.13 6.90
CA GLY A 11 19.98 -28.36 5.74
C GLY A 11 20.83 -27.14 5.42
N LEU A 12 21.42 -26.51 6.45
CA LEU A 12 22.38 -25.42 6.27
C LEU A 12 23.57 -25.96 5.48
N ASP A 13 23.92 -25.33 4.36
CA ASP A 13 24.98 -25.85 3.52
C ASP A 13 26.35 -25.73 4.21
N ALA A 14 27.23 -26.67 3.88
CA ALA A 14 28.57 -26.74 4.43
C ALA A 14 29.42 -25.47 4.16
N LEU A 15 29.07 -24.74 3.10
CA LEU A 15 29.78 -23.50 2.71
C LEU A 15 29.43 -22.35 3.64
N THR A 16 28.16 -22.21 4.01
CA THR A 16 27.68 -21.22 5.01
C THR A 16 28.29 -21.53 6.38
N PHE A 17 28.38 -22.81 6.74
CA PHE A 17 29.03 -23.26 7.97
C PHE A 17 30.54 -22.91 7.99
N LEU A 18 31.27 -23.19 6.90
CA LEU A 18 32.69 -22.87 6.76
C LEU A 18 32.94 -21.36 6.79
N ASN A 19 32.08 -20.55 6.15
CA ASN A 19 32.18 -19.10 6.17
C ASN A 19 32.03 -18.52 7.58
N VAL A 20 31.19 -19.11 8.41
CA VAL A 20 31.05 -18.72 9.83
C VAL A 20 32.32 -19.03 10.61
N LEU A 21 33.05 -20.10 10.26
CA LEU A 21 34.31 -20.48 10.91
C LEU A 21 35.52 -19.68 10.41
N ASP A 22 35.58 -19.34 9.14
CA ASP A 22 36.72 -18.62 8.51
C ASP A 22 36.83 -17.16 8.95
N GLU A 23 35.71 -16.54 9.38
CA GLU A 23 35.70 -15.17 9.89
C GLU A 23 36.15 -15.03 11.37
N LEU A 24 36.57 -16.12 12.02
CA LEU A 24 36.98 -16.11 13.41
C LEU A 24 38.49 -15.84 13.51
N GLU A 25 38.85 -14.69 14.05
CA GLU A 25 40.24 -14.40 14.43
C GLU A 25 40.68 -15.33 15.58
N THR A 26 41.78 -16.06 15.37
CA THR A 26 42.30 -17.11 16.24
C THR A 26 42.99 -16.60 17.54
N SER A 27 42.91 -15.32 17.82
CA SER A 27 43.57 -14.68 18.96
C SER A 27 42.72 -14.53 20.24
N GLU A 28 41.43 -14.92 20.20
CA GLU A 28 40.53 -14.78 21.36
C GLU A 28 40.47 -16.08 22.22
N PRO A 29 40.11 -15.98 23.51
CA PRO A 29 39.91 -17.15 24.38
C PRO A 29 38.81 -18.07 23.80
N ALA A 30 39.03 -19.38 23.87
CA ALA A 30 38.16 -20.39 23.27
C ALA A 30 36.69 -20.28 23.64
N GLU A 31 36.36 -19.87 24.87
CA GLU A 31 34.98 -19.69 25.36
C GLU A 31 34.24 -18.59 24.58
N TYR A 32 34.90 -17.47 24.25
CA TYR A 32 34.35 -16.38 23.47
C TYR A 32 34.14 -16.77 22.01
N VAL A 33 35.04 -17.56 21.44
CA VAL A 33 34.95 -18.06 20.08
C VAL A 33 33.74 -19.00 19.95
N PHE A 34 33.55 -19.91 20.91
CA PHE A 34 32.40 -20.82 20.93
C PHE A 34 31.05 -20.07 21.00
N GLU A 35 30.96 -19.07 21.87
CA GLU A 35 29.71 -18.29 22.02
C GLU A 35 29.39 -17.50 20.75
N ARG A 36 30.38 -16.93 20.08
CA ARG A 36 30.20 -16.24 18.78
C ARG A 36 29.80 -17.19 17.67
N ILE A 37 30.37 -18.39 17.61
CA ILE A 37 29.95 -19.43 16.65
C ILE A 37 28.49 -19.79 16.90
N ARG A 38 28.12 -20.04 18.15
CA ARG A 38 26.75 -20.37 18.52
C ARG A 38 25.76 -19.30 18.07
N GLN A 39 25.99 -18.06 18.41
CA GLN A 39 25.12 -16.94 18.03
C GLN A 39 24.99 -16.77 16.51
N ARG A 40 26.09 -16.92 15.76
CA ARG A 40 26.04 -16.82 14.29
C ARG A 40 25.31 -17.98 13.66
N LEU A 41 25.45 -19.20 14.19
CA LEU A 41 24.70 -20.35 13.72
C LEU A 41 23.20 -20.22 14.03
N GLU A 42 22.85 -19.75 15.24
CA GLU A 42 21.47 -19.46 15.60
C GLU A 42 20.83 -18.48 14.61
N HIS A 43 21.50 -17.35 14.33
CA HIS A 43 21.03 -16.38 13.34
C HIS A 43 20.97 -16.93 11.91
N ALA A 44 21.90 -17.80 11.52
CA ALA A 44 21.86 -18.42 10.20
C ALA A 44 20.69 -19.41 10.07
N VAL A 45 20.41 -20.18 11.12
CA VAL A 45 19.27 -21.09 11.18
C VAL A 45 17.94 -20.33 11.16
N GLU A 46 17.80 -19.28 11.95
CA GLU A 46 16.61 -18.42 11.98
C GLU A 46 16.33 -17.83 10.58
N ARG A 47 17.36 -17.28 9.93
CA ARG A 47 17.23 -16.71 8.59
C ARG A 47 16.80 -17.75 7.56
N GLU A 48 17.41 -18.94 7.57
CA GLU A 48 17.05 -20.03 6.65
C GLU A 48 15.62 -20.53 6.90
N GLN A 49 15.19 -20.60 8.18
CA GLN A 49 13.81 -20.94 8.53
C GLN A 49 12.82 -19.90 8.03
N GLU A 50 13.13 -18.61 8.17
CA GLU A 50 12.31 -17.52 7.66
C GLU A 50 12.21 -17.55 6.12
N GLU A 51 13.33 -17.79 5.42
CA GLU A 51 13.36 -17.91 3.97
C GLU A 51 12.56 -19.11 3.48
N ARG A 52 12.67 -20.25 4.14
CA ARG A 52 11.88 -21.47 3.83
C ARG A 52 10.41 -21.28 4.14
N HIS A 53 10.08 -20.64 5.26
CA HIS A 53 8.70 -20.31 5.59
C HIS A 53 8.11 -19.36 4.55
N ALA A 54 8.85 -18.33 4.15
CA ALA A 54 8.46 -17.41 3.09
C ALA A 54 8.29 -18.11 1.73
N ALA A 55 9.18 -19.06 1.39
CA ALA A 55 9.10 -19.84 0.15
C ALA A 55 7.88 -20.77 0.15
N ARG A 56 7.64 -21.50 1.25
CA ARG A 56 6.44 -22.36 1.42
C ARG A 56 5.15 -21.54 1.38
N THR A 57 5.14 -20.37 2.00
CA THR A 57 4.00 -19.46 1.96
C THR A 57 3.74 -18.97 0.53
N LYS A 58 4.80 -18.65 -0.23
CA LYS A 58 4.68 -18.30 -1.66
C LYS A 58 4.15 -19.43 -2.52
N GLU A 59 4.56 -20.67 -2.27
CA GLU A 59 4.06 -21.85 -2.99
C GLU A 59 2.62 -22.18 -2.63
N SER A 60 2.21 -22.03 -1.37
CA SER A 60 0.86 -22.33 -0.91
C SER A 60 -0.16 -21.25 -1.29
N ILE A 61 0.28 -19.99 -1.47
CA ILE A 61 -0.58 -18.89 -1.93
C ILE A 61 -0.55 -18.87 -3.45
N ASN A 62 -1.63 -19.33 -4.07
CA ASN A 62 -1.82 -19.14 -5.51
C ASN A 62 -2.11 -17.66 -5.80
N LEU A 63 -1.05 -16.86 -5.85
CA LEU A 63 -1.14 -15.42 -6.18
C LEU A 63 -1.80 -15.17 -7.55
N ALA A 64 -1.88 -16.20 -8.38
CA ALA A 64 -2.60 -16.11 -9.64
C ALA A 64 -4.12 -15.97 -9.44
N GLU A 65 -4.65 -16.58 -8.39
CA GLU A 65 -6.07 -16.58 -8.05
C GLU A 65 -6.45 -15.46 -7.06
N TYR A 66 -5.47 -14.72 -6.50
CA TYR A 66 -5.73 -13.68 -5.52
C TYR A 66 -6.81 -12.66 -5.96
N PRO A 67 -6.82 -12.17 -7.22
CA PRO A 67 -7.90 -11.28 -7.69
C PRO A 67 -9.29 -11.93 -7.67
N ALA A 68 -9.38 -13.24 -7.90
CA ALA A 68 -10.64 -13.97 -7.90
C ALA A 68 -11.26 -14.08 -6.49
N SER A 69 -10.46 -13.91 -5.43
CA SER A 69 -10.98 -13.86 -4.05
C SER A 69 -11.90 -12.66 -3.80
N PHE A 70 -11.83 -11.62 -4.64
CA PHE A 70 -12.73 -10.47 -4.62
C PHE A 70 -13.93 -10.68 -5.56
N GLU A 71 -14.88 -11.49 -5.09
CA GLU A 71 -15.98 -12.00 -5.91
C GLU A 71 -16.76 -10.93 -6.67
N VAL A 72 -17.06 -9.79 -6.04
CA VAL A 72 -17.83 -8.71 -6.67
C VAL A 72 -16.97 -8.01 -7.73
N ALA A 73 -15.77 -7.56 -7.36
CA ALA A 73 -14.90 -6.82 -8.27
C ALA A 73 -14.43 -7.67 -9.47
N SER A 74 -14.20 -8.98 -9.28
CA SER A 74 -13.77 -9.90 -10.37
C SER A 74 -14.84 -10.13 -11.43
N ARG A 75 -16.12 -9.94 -11.10
CA ARG A 75 -17.25 -10.05 -12.03
C ARG A 75 -17.61 -8.73 -12.71
N MET A 76 -17.01 -7.61 -12.27
CA MET A 76 -17.30 -6.27 -12.83
C MET A 76 -16.35 -5.96 -13.99
N ARG A 77 -16.89 -5.30 -15.02
CA ARG A 77 -16.05 -4.66 -16.03
C ARG A 77 -15.58 -3.32 -15.49
N ARG A 78 -14.33 -3.29 -15.00
CA ARG A 78 -13.75 -2.11 -14.37
C ARG A 78 -12.82 -1.37 -15.32
N ARG A 79 -12.79 -0.03 -15.21
CA ARG A 79 -11.84 0.84 -15.89
C ARG A 79 -10.96 1.56 -14.89
N PHE A 80 -9.65 1.52 -15.10
CA PHE A 80 -8.67 2.20 -14.28
C PHE A 80 -8.26 3.52 -14.92
N ILE A 81 -8.23 4.58 -14.12
CA ILE A 81 -7.74 5.90 -14.50
C ILE A 81 -6.61 6.28 -13.54
N ALA A 82 -5.37 6.17 -14.02
CA ALA A 82 -4.20 6.52 -13.23
C ALA A 82 -3.88 8.01 -13.37
N LEU A 83 -3.97 8.74 -12.27
CA LEU A 83 -3.57 10.16 -12.17
C LEU A 83 -2.23 10.24 -11.47
N LEU A 84 -1.15 10.33 -12.22
CA LEU A 84 0.21 10.28 -11.72
C LEU A 84 0.88 11.65 -11.82
N GLY A 85 1.64 12.02 -10.79
CA GLY A 85 2.36 13.29 -10.79
C GLY A 85 2.96 13.64 -9.44
N PRO A 86 3.80 14.68 -9.38
CA PRO A 86 4.38 15.13 -8.13
C PRO A 86 3.31 15.68 -7.18
N THR A 87 3.70 15.92 -5.94
CA THR A 87 2.86 16.63 -4.98
C THR A 87 2.43 17.99 -5.55
N ASN A 88 1.23 18.45 -5.22
CA ASN A 88 0.67 19.72 -5.68
C ASN A 88 0.48 19.81 -7.22
N SER A 89 0.19 18.70 -7.88
CA SER A 89 -0.18 18.64 -9.31
C SER A 89 -1.70 18.67 -9.55
N GLY A 90 -2.51 18.59 -8.49
CA GLY A 90 -3.98 18.58 -8.57
C GLY A 90 -4.59 17.20 -8.87
N LYS A 91 -3.80 16.12 -8.80
CA LYS A 91 -4.27 14.75 -9.07
C LYS A 91 -5.42 14.31 -8.17
N THR A 92 -5.26 14.43 -6.84
CA THR A 92 -6.29 14.06 -5.87
C THR A 92 -7.55 14.95 -6.05
N HIS A 93 -7.39 16.24 -6.31
CA HIS A 93 -8.52 17.12 -6.58
C HIS A 93 -9.35 16.66 -7.78
N LYS A 94 -8.69 16.31 -8.90
CA LYS A 94 -9.36 15.79 -10.11
C LYS A 94 -10.12 14.49 -9.85
N ALA A 95 -9.54 13.57 -9.08
CA ALA A 95 -10.19 12.32 -8.69
C ALA A 95 -11.39 12.58 -7.78
N MET A 96 -11.26 13.49 -6.81
CA MET A 96 -12.33 13.87 -5.88
C MET A 96 -13.50 14.58 -6.58
N GLU A 97 -13.24 15.40 -7.61
CA GLU A 97 -14.31 15.95 -8.45
C GLU A 97 -15.10 14.87 -9.17
N ALA A 98 -14.43 13.85 -9.70
CA ALA A 98 -15.09 12.73 -10.36
C ALA A 98 -15.90 11.89 -9.35
N LEU A 99 -15.34 11.66 -8.16
CA LEU A 99 -16.03 10.95 -7.07
C LEU A 99 -17.30 11.70 -6.65
N ALA A 100 -17.20 13.00 -6.42
CA ALA A 100 -18.33 13.83 -5.97
C ALA A 100 -19.47 13.94 -6.99
N LYS A 101 -19.18 13.78 -8.28
CA LYS A 101 -20.18 13.78 -9.38
C LYS A 101 -20.83 12.41 -9.60
N ALA A 102 -20.28 11.35 -9.02
CA ALA A 102 -20.81 10.01 -9.15
C ALA A 102 -22.07 9.81 -8.28
N LYS A 103 -22.92 8.88 -8.67
CA LYS A 103 -24.12 8.52 -7.88
C LYS A 103 -23.75 7.80 -6.59
N SER A 104 -22.63 7.09 -6.58
CA SER A 104 -22.09 6.43 -5.39
C SER A 104 -20.58 6.29 -5.51
N GLY A 105 -19.85 6.30 -4.37
CA GLY A 105 -18.43 6.17 -4.46
C GLY A 105 -17.70 5.97 -3.14
N VAL A 106 -16.43 5.59 -3.25
CA VAL A 106 -15.54 5.40 -2.11
C VAL A 106 -14.21 6.11 -2.33
N TYR A 107 -13.74 6.83 -1.31
CA TYR A 107 -12.40 7.37 -1.23
C TYR A 107 -11.58 6.55 -0.23
N LEU A 108 -10.47 6.01 -0.66
CA LEU A 108 -9.55 5.18 0.11
C LEU A 108 -8.26 5.95 0.40
N ALA A 109 -8.10 6.34 1.66
CA ALA A 109 -7.01 7.15 2.14
C ALA A 109 -5.85 6.32 2.71
N PRO A 110 -4.60 6.79 2.60
CA PRO A 110 -3.45 6.18 3.25
C PRO A 110 -3.44 6.37 4.77
N LEU A 111 -4.12 7.41 5.27
CA LEU A 111 -4.11 7.81 6.67
C LEU A 111 -5.50 8.28 7.11
N ARG A 112 -5.82 8.07 8.39
CA ARG A 112 -7.08 8.51 9.01
C ARG A 112 -7.36 10.00 8.82
N LEU A 113 -6.34 10.85 9.00
CA LEU A 113 -6.51 12.30 8.84
C LEU A 113 -6.88 12.69 7.42
N LEU A 114 -6.33 12.02 6.41
CA LEU A 114 -6.70 12.26 5.00
C LEU A 114 -8.10 11.73 4.68
N ALA A 115 -8.52 10.62 5.31
CA ALA A 115 -9.90 10.15 5.21
C ALA A 115 -10.87 11.18 5.77
N LEU A 116 -10.58 11.74 6.95
CA LEU A 116 -11.38 12.78 7.59
C LEU A 116 -11.42 14.08 6.76
N GLU A 117 -10.27 14.55 6.27
CA GLU A 117 -10.20 15.77 5.43
C GLU A 117 -11.07 15.62 4.17
N ASN A 118 -10.98 14.49 3.49
CA ASN A 118 -11.76 14.27 2.27
C ASN A 118 -13.22 13.92 2.56
N TYR A 119 -13.54 13.35 3.72
CA TYR A 119 -14.90 13.23 4.23
C TYR A 119 -15.54 14.63 4.40
N GLU A 120 -14.88 15.56 5.10
CA GLU A 120 -15.35 16.92 5.28
C GLU A 120 -15.47 17.68 3.94
N ARG A 121 -14.54 17.43 3.03
CA ARG A 121 -14.61 18.00 1.68
C ARG A 121 -15.83 17.52 0.91
N LEU A 122 -16.17 16.21 0.97
CA LEU A 122 -17.35 15.65 0.32
C LEU A 122 -18.65 16.15 0.91
N LEU A 123 -18.72 16.36 2.23
CA LEU A 123 -19.90 16.95 2.90
C LEU A 123 -20.22 18.38 2.43
N ASN A 124 -19.20 19.11 1.94
CA ASN A 124 -19.37 20.49 1.44
C ASN A 124 -19.68 20.52 -0.07
N VAL A 125 -19.97 19.38 -0.70
CA VAL A 125 -20.34 19.30 -2.11
C VAL A 125 -21.83 19.06 -2.24
N GLU A 126 -22.50 19.92 -3.01
CA GLU A 126 -23.88 19.70 -3.43
C GLU A 126 -23.91 18.80 -4.68
N HIS A 127 -24.73 17.79 -4.68
CA HIS A 127 -24.99 16.93 -5.82
C HIS A 127 -26.49 16.99 -6.16
N GLU A 128 -26.82 17.39 -7.39
CA GLU A 128 -28.19 17.56 -7.86
C GLU A 128 -29.06 18.48 -6.98
N GLY A 129 -28.44 19.42 -6.25
CA GLY A 129 -29.12 20.38 -5.35
C GLY A 129 -29.37 19.86 -3.93
N GLU A 130 -28.81 18.71 -3.59
CA GLU A 130 -28.81 18.15 -2.24
C GLU A 130 -27.40 17.95 -1.72
N ASP A 131 -27.21 18.06 -0.40
CA ASP A 131 -25.94 17.73 0.25
C ASP A 131 -25.61 16.26 0.12
N LEU A 132 -24.36 15.94 -0.23
CA LEU A 132 -23.87 14.56 -0.32
C LEU A 132 -23.95 13.88 1.05
N LYS A 133 -24.63 12.73 1.12
CA LYS A 133 -24.60 11.88 2.32
C LYS A 133 -23.36 11.00 2.30
N VAL A 134 -22.44 11.25 3.21
CA VAL A 134 -21.14 10.59 3.28
C VAL A 134 -20.98 9.88 4.61
N SER A 135 -20.44 8.66 4.60
CA SER A 135 -19.99 7.95 5.80
C SER A 135 -18.46 8.03 5.92
N LEU A 136 -17.96 8.04 7.16
CA LEU A 136 -16.53 7.93 7.47
C LEU A 136 -16.26 6.59 8.15
N ILE A 137 -15.31 5.80 7.62
CA ILE A 137 -14.94 4.50 8.16
C ILE A 137 -13.41 4.39 8.27
N THR A 138 -12.93 4.38 9.49
CA THR A 138 -11.49 4.16 9.79
C THR A 138 -11.37 3.08 10.86
N GLY A 139 -10.14 2.61 11.12
CA GLY A 139 -9.89 1.63 12.16
C GLY A 139 -10.29 2.08 13.57
N GLU A 140 -10.30 3.40 13.82
CA GLU A 140 -10.61 3.98 15.15
C GLU A 140 -11.98 4.66 15.21
N GLU A 141 -12.52 5.09 14.07
CA GLU A 141 -13.74 5.90 14.04
C GLU A 141 -14.69 5.46 12.92
N ARG A 142 -15.97 5.38 13.25
CA ARG A 142 -17.04 5.08 12.30
C ARG A 142 -18.18 6.08 12.47
N ARG A 143 -18.42 6.88 11.42
CA ARG A 143 -19.59 7.75 11.29
C ARG A 143 -20.45 7.22 10.16
N VAL A 144 -21.35 6.31 10.47
CA VAL A 144 -22.26 5.71 9.49
C VAL A 144 -23.49 6.57 9.36
N VAL A 145 -23.76 7.04 8.14
CA VAL A 145 -24.93 7.85 7.80
C VAL A 145 -25.91 6.97 7.02
N GLU A 146 -27.16 6.91 7.48
CA GLU A 146 -28.20 6.16 6.80
C GLU A 146 -28.50 6.74 5.41
N GLY A 147 -28.49 5.88 4.41
CA GLY A 147 -28.65 6.29 3.00
C GLY A 147 -27.44 7.01 2.42
N ALA A 148 -26.25 6.89 3.05
CA ALA A 148 -25.02 7.43 2.48
C ALA A 148 -24.70 6.74 1.13
N THR A 149 -24.46 7.57 0.12
CA THR A 149 -24.06 7.12 -1.20
C THR A 149 -22.53 7.12 -1.36
N HIS A 150 -21.83 7.87 -0.50
CA HIS A 150 -20.38 8.00 -0.53
C HIS A 150 -19.76 7.59 0.80
N VAL A 151 -18.55 7.04 0.71
CA VAL A 151 -17.76 6.63 1.87
C VAL A 151 -16.35 7.19 1.75
N ALA A 152 -15.85 7.83 2.80
CA ALA A 152 -14.42 8.10 2.97
C ALA A 152 -13.87 7.11 4.00
N SER A 153 -12.81 6.38 3.66
CA SER A 153 -12.24 5.39 4.56
C SER A 153 -10.71 5.29 4.42
N THR A 154 -10.07 4.62 5.37
CA THR A 154 -8.69 4.17 5.17
C THR A 154 -8.68 2.95 4.26
N VAL A 155 -7.57 2.74 3.55
CA VAL A 155 -7.47 1.69 2.52
C VAL A 155 -7.75 0.28 3.08
N GLU A 156 -7.35 0.03 4.33
CA GLU A 156 -7.56 -1.24 5.02
C GLU A 156 -9.04 -1.53 5.34
N MET A 157 -9.88 -0.49 5.29
CA MET A 157 -11.30 -0.57 5.62
C MET A 157 -12.21 -0.64 4.39
N LEU A 158 -11.64 -0.97 3.22
CA LEU A 158 -12.40 -1.15 1.99
C LEU A 158 -13.51 -2.19 2.19
N ASP A 159 -14.75 -1.82 1.89
CA ASP A 159 -15.83 -2.78 1.67
C ASP A 159 -15.79 -3.31 0.23
N ALA A 160 -15.31 -4.54 0.07
CA ALA A 160 -15.23 -5.20 -1.23
C ALA A 160 -16.55 -5.85 -1.71
N ARG A 161 -17.65 -5.68 -0.97
CA ARG A 161 -18.95 -6.32 -1.25
C ARG A 161 -19.97 -5.37 -1.85
N THR A 162 -19.91 -4.09 -1.51
CA THR A 162 -20.90 -3.10 -1.95
C THR A 162 -20.43 -2.39 -3.21
N PRO A 163 -21.08 -2.64 -4.39
CA PRO A 163 -20.71 -1.98 -5.62
C PRO A 163 -20.95 -0.48 -5.56
N VAL A 164 -20.01 0.29 -6.13
CA VAL A 164 -20.11 1.74 -6.29
C VAL A 164 -19.80 2.15 -7.74
N GLU A 165 -20.15 3.37 -8.12
CA GLU A 165 -19.83 3.88 -9.45
C GLU A 165 -18.34 4.25 -9.57
N VAL A 166 -17.80 4.95 -8.57
CA VAL A 166 -16.40 5.44 -8.56
C VAL A 166 -15.68 5.06 -7.29
N ALA A 167 -14.46 4.54 -7.42
CA ALA A 167 -13.53 4.40 -6.30
C ALA A 167 -12.29 5.27 -6.55
N VAL A 168 -11.78 5.90 -5.51
CA VAL A 168 -10.49 6.63 -5.52
C VAL A 168 -9.55 5.96 -4.54
N ILE A 169 -8.41 5.47 -5.04
CA ILE A 169 -7.32 4.90 -4.23
C ILE A 169 -6.18 5.90 -4.25
N ASP A 170 -5.95 6.57 -3.12
CA ASP A 170 -4.92 7.59 -3.02
C ASP A 170 -3.56 7.00 -2.61
N GLU A 171 -2.47 7.72 -2.90
CA GLU A 171 -1.08 7.35 -2.65
C GLU A 171 -0.73 5.95 -3.19
N ILE A 172 -1.10 5.66 -4.46
CA ILE A 172 -0.98 4.34 -5.09
C ILE A 172 0.47 3.81 -5.14
N GLN A 173 1.50 4.64 -4.99
CA GLN A 173 2.89 4.18 -4.87
C GLN A 173 3.14 3.32 -3.63
N MET A 174 2.22 3.36 -2.65
CA MET A 174 2.24 2.46 -1.50
C MET A 174 2.09 0.97 -1.87
N LEU A 175 1.75 0.64 -3.12
CA LEU A 175 1.86 -0.74 -3.65
C LEU A 175 3.24 -1.35 -3.44
N ALA A 176 4.30 -0.52 -3.44
CA ALA A 176 5.67 -0.97 -3.24
C ALA A 176 6.11 -0.98 -1.77
N ASP A 177 5.25 -0.56 -0.84
CA ASP A 177 5.56 -0.56 0.59
C ASP A 177 5.58 -1.99 1.14
N ARG A 178 6.62 -2.33 1.92
CA ARG A 178 6.83 -3.69 2.44
C ARG A 178 5.78 -4.12 3.45
N ASP A 179 5.33 -3.19 4.27
CA ASP A 179 4.42 -3.47 5.39
C ASP A 179 2.95 -3.28 5.01
N ARG A 180 2.67 -2.24 4.22
CA ARG A 180 1.30 -1.83 3.90
C ARG A 180 0.88 -2.10 2.45
N GLY A 181 1.80 -2.46 1.55
CA GLY A 181 1.52 -2.65 0.12
C GLY A 181 0.42 -3.69 -0.16
N ALA A 182 0.27 -4.68 0.72
CA ALA A 182 -0.81 -5.67 0.62
C ALA A 182 -2.21 -5.02 0.66
N ALA A 183 -2.41 -3.97 1.47
CA ALA A 183 -3.69 -3.26 1.54
C ALA A 183 -4.03 -2.53 0.24
N TRP A 184 -3.03 -1.90 -0.41
CA TRP A 184 -3.21 -1.28 -1.73
C TRP A 184 -3.46 -2.30 -2.83
N THR A 185 -2.73 -3.43 -2.79
CA THR A 185 -2.99 -4.54 -3.71
C THR A 185 -4.41 -5.07 -3.56
N ALA A 186 -4.86 -5.27 -2.32
CA ALA A 186 -6.24 -5.66 -2.03
C ALA A 186 -7.25 -4.62 -2.54
N ALA A 187 -6.98 -3.33 -2.36
CA ALA A 187 -7.84 -2.25 -2.83
C ALA A 187 -7.93 -2.20 -4.36
N VAL A 188 -6.81 -2.33 -5.09
CA VAL A 188 -6.82 -2.37 -6.57
C VAL A 188 -7.54 -3.60 -7.09
N CYS A 189 -7.29 -4.77 -6.50
CA CYS A 189 -7.96 -6.01 -6.89
C CYS A 189 -9.45 -6.01 -6.51
N GLY A 190 -9.78 -5.48 -5.33
CA GLY A 190 -11.07 -5.70 -4.67
C GLY A 190 -12.04 -4.52 -4.68
N ALA A 191 -11.64 -3.31 -5.07
CA ALA A 191 -12.58 -2.19 -5.12
C ALA A 191 -13.70 -2.47 -6.15
N PRO A 192 -14.96 -2.63 -5.68
CA PRO A 192 -16.07 -3.00 -6.56
C PRO A 192 -16.66 -1.75 -7.22
N ALA A 193 -15.89 -1.12 -8.11
CA ALA A 193 -16.27 0.12 -8.77
C ALA A 193 -16.17 0.02 -10.30
N ASN A 194 -17.08 0.66 -11.02
CA ASN A 194 -17.02 0.72 -12.49
C ASN A 194 -15.78 1.49 -12.96
N VAL A 195 -15.44 2.58 -12.26
CA VAL A 195 -14.26 3.40 -12.53
C VAL A 195 -13.42 3.49 -11.25
N VAL A 196 -12.15 3.12 -11.36
CA VAL A 196 -11.19 3.20 -10.24
C VAL A 196 -10.12 4.22 -10.60
N TYR A 197 -10.07 5.31 -9.84
CA TYR A 197 -9.00 6.29 -9.91
C TYR A 197 -7.83 5.86 -9.05
N LEU A 198 -6.67 5.70 -9.66
CA LEU A 198 -5.40 5.36 -9.01
C LEU A 198 -4.54 6.61 -8.94
N VAL A 199 -4.43 7.20 -7.76
CA VAL A 199 -3.84 8.53 -7.58
C VAL A 199 -2.50 8.40 -6.86
N GLY A 200 -1.42 8.97 -7.42
CA GLY A 200 -0.13 8.93 -6.74
C GLY A 200 1.06 9.40 -7.55
N ALA A 201 2.22 8.93 -7.13
CA ALA A 201 3.51 9.28 -7.73
C ALA A 201 3.78 8.50 -9.03
N PRO A 202 4.59 9.05 -9.96
CA PRO A 202 4.87 8.42 -11.26
C PRO A 202 5.54 7.04 -11.17
N GLU A 203 6.24 6.77 -10.08
CA GLU A 203 6.95 5.51 -9.83
C GLU A 203 6.00 4.31 -9.76
N ALA A 204 4.74 4.52 -9.39
CA ALA A 204 3.71 3.48 -9.33
C ALA A 204 3.29 2.94 -10.71
N ARG A 205 3.63 3.63 -11.79
CA ARG A 205 3.14 3.34 -13.15
C ARG A 205 3.31 1.88 -13.55
N ARG A 206 4.50 1.31 -13.38
CA ARG A 206 4.78 -0.08 -13.78
C ARG A 206 3.94 -1.09 -13.00
N ALA A 207 3.75 -0.86 -11.71
CA ALA A 207 2.92 -1.73 -10.88
C ALA A 207 1.44 -1.65 -11.27
N ILE A 208 0.96 -0.45 -11.60
CA ILE A 208 -0.42 -0.23 -12.08
C ILE A 208 -0.64 -0.93 -13.41
N GLU A 209 0.27 -0.77 -14.39
CA GLU A 209 0.21 -1.43 -15.69
C GLU A 209 0.15 -2.96 -15.55
N ALA A 210 1.04 -3.54 -14.71
CA ALA A 210 1.05 -4.97 -14.46
C ALA A 210 -0.23 -5.49 -13.78
N LEU A 211 -0.81 -4.71 -12.86
CA LEU A 211 -2.09 -5.07 -12.23
C LEU A 211 -3.26 -4.94 -13.19
N ALA A 212 -3.28 -3.89 -14.01
CA ALA A 212 -4.34 -3.69 -15.01
C ALA A 212 -4.36 -4.83 -16.04
N ASP A 213 -3.19 -5.22 -16.55
CA ASP A 213 -3.05 -6.36 -17.46
C ASP A 213 -3.54 -7.66 -16.82
N ARG A 214 -3.13 -7.91 -15.56
CA ARG A 214 -3.52 -9.12 -14.83
C ARG A 214 -5.02 -9.18 -14.52
N LEU A 215 -5.64 -8.03 -14.29
CA LEU A 215 -7.06 -7.89 -13.97
C LEU A 215 -7.93 -7.72 -15.24
N GLU A 216 -7.32 -7.72 -16.42
CA GLU A 216 -7.96 -7.46 -17.71
C GLU A 216 -8.78 -6.16 -17.69
N CYS A 217 -8.28 -5.13 -16.97
CA CYS A 217 -8.93 -3.84 -16.87
C CYS A 217 -8.40 -2.87 -17.92
N GLU A 218 -9.31 -2.11 -18.53
CA GLU A 218 -8.92 -0.96 -19.36
C GLU A 218 -8.17 0.07 -18.48
N LEU A 219 -7.00 0.51 -18.94
CA LEU A 219 -6.16 1.47 -18.22
C LEU A 219 -5.94 2.75 -19.02
N GLU A 220 -6.28 3.87 -18.41
CA GLU A 220 -5.95 5.22 -18.92
C GLU A 220 -4.96 5.90 -17.97
N VAL A 221 -3.83 6.40 -18.50
CA VAL A 221 -2.77 7.01 -17.68
C VAL A 221 -2.64 8.49 -18.01
N HIS A 222 -2.81 9.34 -16.98
CA HIS A 222 -2.59 10.79 -17.06
C HIS A 222 -1.38 11.17 -16.21
N VAL A 223 -0.38 11.77 -16.83
CA VAL A 223 0.78 12.32 -16.11
C VAL A 223 0.58 13.82 -15.96
N LEU A 224 0.39 14.26 -14.71
CA LEU A 224 0.19 15.67 -14.38
C LEU A 224 1.50 16.34 -14.00
N LYS A 225 1.61 17.62 -14.40
CA LYS A 225 2.75 18.46 -14.01
C LYS A 225 2.40 19.30 -12.77
N ARG A 226 3.40 19.67 -11.99
CA ARG A 226 3.23 20.55 -10.83
C ARG A 226 2.63 21.89 -11.25
N LYS A 227 1.61 22.36 -10.53
CA LYS A 227 0.95 23.65 -10.84
C LYS A 227 1.85 24.85 -10.57
N ALA A 228 2.68 24.79 -9.52
CA ALA A 228 3.64 25.84 -9.18
C ALA A 228 5.05 25.26 -9.06
N PRO A 229 6.09 25.83 -9.70
CA PRO A 229 7.46 25.37 -9.53
C PRO A 229 7.92 25.55 -8.08
N LEU A 230 8.83 24.68 -7.63
CA LEU A 230 9.53 24.90 -6.37
C LEU A 230 10.53 26.03 -6.61
N SER A 231 10.45 27.12 -5.82
CA SER A 231 11.47 28.15 -5.76
C SER A 231 12.18 28.06 -4.41
N MET A 232 13.50 28.10 -4.43
CA MET A 232 14.26 28.29 -3.18
C MET A 232 14.16 29.74 -2.77
N GLU A 233 13.85 30.01 -1.49
CA GLU A 233 13.97 31.32 -0.94
C GLU A 233 15.43 31.79 -1.02
N PRO A 234 15.67 33.09 -1.44
CA PRO A 234 17.03 33.56 -1.63
C PRO A 234 17.84 33.72 -0.33
N SER A 235 17.18 33.59 0.83
CA SER A 235 17.85 33.64 2.14
C SER A 235 17.31 32.59 3.09
N ALA A 236 18.20 31.88 3.78
CA ALA A 236 17.82 30.98 4.86
C ALA A 236 17.11 31.76 5.98
N VAL A 237 15.96 31.26 6.43
CA VAL A 237 15.26 31.81 7.60
C VAL A 237 16.15 31.64 8.83
N ARG A 238 16.86 32.70 9.21
CA ARG A 238 17.81 32.67 10.34
C ARG A 238 17.15 32.74 11.73
N LYS A 239 15.87 33.10 11.84
CA LYS A 239 15.13 33.13 13.12
C LYS A 239 13.64 32.89 12.90
N LEU A 240 13.10 31.89 13.60
CA LEU A 240 11.65 31.54 13.67
C LEU A 240 10.76 32.61 14.37
N ARG A 241 11.25 33.82 14.62
CA ARG A 241 10.54 34.83 15.42
C ARG A 241 9.42 35.58 14.69
N ASN A 242 9.20 35.33 13.41
CA ASN A 242 8.23 36.11 12.59
C ASN A 242 7.16 35.19 11.93
N LEU A 243 6.88 34.01 12.52
CA LEU A 243 5.68 33.25 12.16
C LEU A 243 4.61 33.54 13.23
N GLN A 244 3.92 34.65 13.08
CA GLN A 244 2.60 34.95 13.66
C GLN A 244 1.59 35.04 12.53
#